data_e0ea73ffc8095a38ce9d288a26a2ef8f
#
_entry.id   e0ea73ffc8095a38ce9d288a26a2ef8f
#
_cell.length_a   1.000
_cell.length_b   1.000
_cell.length_c   1.000
_cell.angle_alpha   90.00
_cell.angle_beta   90.00
_cell.angle_gamma   90.00
#
_symmetry.space_group_name_H-M   'P 1'
#
loop_
_entity.id
_entity.type
_entity.pdbx_description
1 polymer ?
#
loop_
_entity_poly.entity_id
_entity_poly.type
_entity_poly.pdbx_seq_one_letter_code
_entity_poly.pdbx_strand_id
1 'polypeptide(L)'
;MKFAMPRIWREPSDHVHDCYFCMVNPSKRRSGKNAEKIFYPDLPSTSSPIPHDENLPVPARSGLDSFEVQASQSSTGSSAPLTNTDGSDFMTKSQSFGPHFISSSEFNDLVRDLNLSKNKAEILGSRLKQWNLLEDGVKITDQRERHKTFSCFFTKEAGICYCNIVTDLFNEIGIPFVASDWRLFIDSSSKSLKAVLLHNGNELPSLPLAHSVLLKESYDSVKIILEKLKYTEYQWPVIGDFKMVGFLMGMQGGYTKYPCHLCLWDSRADSVHYQQRKWPDRVEFQIGKHNVKSEPIVKPQSILMPPLHIKLGLMKQFVKALDPSSKAFEYIRGFFPKLSEAKIKGGIFVGPQIKQTMKSYDFTKLLNAREKPAWESFKAVVDGFLGNHRTINYTELIGKMLESFKVMGCRMSHKLHMLHSHLDEFKDNMGAYSEEQGERFHQDVMDF
;
A
#
# COMPACT_ATOMS: atom_id res chain seq x y z
N MET A 1 13.52 34.16 -34.61
CA MET A 1 12.13 33.83 -34.26
C MET A 1 11.49 35.07 -33.63
N LYS A 2 10.32 35.49 -34.09
CA LYS A 2 9.59 36.57 -33.41
C LYS A 2 8.91 35.93 -32.19
N PHE A 3 9.33 36.25 -30.99
CA PHE A 3 8.64 35.80 -29.77
C PHE A 3 7.30 36.53 -29.70
N ALA A 4 6.22 35.79 -29.44
CA ALA A 4 4.93 36.38 -29.17
C ALA A 4 4.98 37.16 -27.84
N MET A 5 4.33 38.28 -27.76
CA MET A 5 4.19 39.06 -26.51
C MET A 5 3.48 38.18 -25.47
N PRO A 6 3.98 38.13 -24.22
CA PRO A 6 3.29 37.41 -23.15
C PRO A 6 1.86 37.93 -23.00
N ARG A 7 0.95 37.01 -22.62
CA ARG A 7 -0.46 37.33 -22.37
C ARG A 7 -0.83 36.87 -20.96
N ILE A 8 -1.82 37.53 -20.38
CA ILE A 8 -2.30 37.25 -19.01
C ILE A 8 -3.61 36.50 -19.09
N TRP A 9 -3.73 35.41 -18.33
CA TRP A 9 -4.99 34.75 -18.08
C TRP A 9 -5.70 35.47 -16.93
N ARG A 10 -7.01 35.68 -17.05
CA ARG A 10 -7.80 36.28 -15.98
C ARG A 10 -7.97 35.32 -14.83
N GLU A 11 -7.94 35.82 -13.61
CA GLU A 11 -8.35 35.06 -12.45
C GLU A 11 -9.87 34.80 -12.50
N PRO A 12 -10.36 33.61 -12.14
CA PRO A 12 -11.77 33.32 -12.09
C PRO A 12 -12.45 34.18 -11.01
N SER A 13 -13.63 34.70 -11.31
CA SER A 13 -14.45 35.46 -10.34
C SER A 13 -15.03 34.58 -9.24
N ASP A 14 -15.31 33.31 -9.55
CA ASP A 14 -15.72 32.29 -8.60
C ASP A 14 -15.32 30.87 -9.08
N HIS A 15 -15.23 29.94 -8.15
CA HIS A 15 -14.84 28.56 -8.46
C HIS A 15 -16.01 27.67 -8.93
N VAL A 16 -17.24 28.12 -8.88
CA VAL A 16 -18.43 27.35 -9.24
C VAL A 16 -18.83 27.59 -10.69
N HIS A 17 -18.76 28.85 -11.15
CA HIS A 17 -19.34 29.26 -12.44
C HIS A 17 -18.30 29.75 -13.44
N ASP A 18 -17.11 30.18 -12.99
CA ASP A 18 -16.10 30.82 -13.87
C ASP A 18 -14.70 30.16 -13.74
N CYS A 19 -14.49 29.15 -12.93
CA CYS A 19 -13.20 28.46 -12.80
C CYS A 19 -13.13 27.26 -13.75
N TYR A 20 -12.32 27.38 -14.80
CA TYR A 20 -12.09 26.29 -15.75
C TYR A 20 -11.63 24.98 -15.07
N PHE A 21 -10.70 25.04 -14.13
CA PHE A 21 -10.19 23.85 -13.43
C PHE A 21 -11.22 23.17 -12.54
N CYS A 22 -12.16 23.94 -11.98
CA CYS A 22 -13.23 23.38 -11.16
C CYS A 22 -14.37 22.81 -12.01
N MET A 23 -14.69 23.44 -13.14
CA MET A 23 -15.78 23.03 -14.02
C MET A 23 -15.39 21.91 -14.98
N VAL A 24 -14.13 21.84 -15.44
CA VAL A 24 -13.61 20.77 -16.26
C VAL A 24 -13.01 19.67 -15.37
N ASN A 25 -13.66 18.52 -15.28
CA ASN A 25 -13.15 17.38 -14.51
C ASN A 25 -12.61 16.30 -15.46
N PRO A 26 -11.31 16.31 -15.77
CA PRO A 26 -10.69 15.34 -16.66
C PRO A 26 -10.68 13.91 -16.08
N SER A 27 -10.83 13.77 -14.75
CA SER A 27 -10.87 12.46 -14.08
C SER A 27 -12.16 11.67 -14.36
N LYS A 28 -13.22 12.32 -14.87
CA LYS A 28 -14.46 11.66 -15.29
C LYS A 28 -14.37 11.04 -16.68
N ARG A 29 -13.26 11.20 -17.38
CA ARG A 29 -13.09 10.66 -18.73
C ARG A 29 -13.04 9.14 -18.70
N ARG A 30 -14.06 8.48 -19.26
CA ARG A 30 -14.01 7.06 -19.59
C ARG A 30 -13.09 6.87 -20.80
N SER A 31 -12.09 6.00 -20.70
CA SER A 31 -11.27 5.59 -21.85
C SER A 31 -12.04 4.55 -22.68
N GLY A 32 -12.21 4.80 -23.97
CA GLY A 32 -12.85 3.86 -24.90
C GLY A 32 -13.42 4.54 -26.16
N LYS A 33 -13.74 3.76 -27.20
CA LYS A 33 -14.30 4.28 -28.47
C LYS A 33 -15.63 5.05 -28.32
N ASN A 34 -16.36 4.83 -27.21
CA ASN A 34 -17.63 5.48 -26.89
C ASN A 34 -17.49 6.44 -25.70
N ALA A 35 -16.28 6.96 -25.43
CA ALA A 35 -16.10 7.97 -24.39
C ALA A 35 -16.79 9.28 -24.80
N GLU A 36 -17.62 9.82 -23.93
CA GLU A 36 -18.20 11.16 -24.11
C GLU A 36 -17.07 12.17 -24.27
N LYS A 37 -17.21 13.09 -25.23
CA LYS A 37 -16.24 14.18 -25.41
C LYS A 37 -16.28 15.07 -24.18
N ILE A 38 -15.11 15.44 -23.68
CA ILE A 38 -15.01 16.43 -22.61
C ILE A 38 -15.55 17.75 -23.17
N PHE A 39 -16.59 18.28 -22.51
CA PHE A 39 -17.06 19.62 -22.79
C PHE A 39 -16.11 20.62 -22.13
N TYR A 40 -15.55 21.49 -22.91
CA TYR A 40 -14.72 22.61 -22.45
C TYR A 40 -15.59 23.86 -22.46
N PRO A 41 -16.00 24.38 -21.29
CA PRO A 41 -16.86 25.56 -21.25
C PRO A 41 -16.11 26.79 -21.79
N ASP A 42 -16.81 27.63 -22.54
CA ASP A 42 -16.32 28.94 -22.93
C ASP A 42 -16.56 29.90 -21.77
N LEU A 43 -15.53 30.15 -20.98
CA LEU A 43 -15.59 30.97 -19.78
C LEU A 43 -14.83 32.27 -20.00
N PRO A 44 -15.28 33.41 -19.43
CA PRO A 44 -14.57 34.68 -19.50
C PRO A 44 -13.12 34.62 -19.03
N SER A 45 -12.83 33.77 -18.03
CA SER A 45 -11.49 33.56 -17.50
C SER A 45 -10.54 32.80 -18.43
N THR A 46 -11.08 32.05 -19.43
CA THR A 46 -10.28 31.11 -20.26
C THR A 46 -10.48 31.32 -21.77
N SER A 47 -11.44 32.13 -22.20
CA SER A 47 -11.79 32.30 -23.62
C SER A 47 -10.64 32.81 -24.48
N SER A 48 -9.79 33.66 -23.94
CA SER A 48 -8.48 34.01 -24.51
C SER A 48 -7.61 34.78 -23.53
N PRO A 49 -6.28 34.58 -23.53
CA PRO A 49 -5.36 35.42 -22.79
C PRO A 49 -5.45 36.85 -23.35
N ILE A 50 -5.57 37.85 -22.47
CA ILE A 50 -5.61 39.27 -22.85
C ILE A 50 -4.18 39.81 -23.01
N PRO A 51 -3.94 40.78 -23.95
CA PRO A 51 -2.67 41.45 -24.03
C PRO A 51 -2.42 42.33 -22.81
N HIS A 52 -1.16 42.60 -22.50
CA HIS A 52 -0.79 43.59 -21.50
C HIS A 52 -1.26 44.99 -21.94
N ASP A 53 -1.72 45.76 -20.98
CA ASP A 53 -2.10 47.16 -21.14
C ASP A 53 -1.61 48.01 -19.95
N GLU A 54 -2.04 49.29 -19.86
CA GLU A 54 -1.63 50.19 -18.78
C GLU A 54 -2.06 49.72 -17.38
N ASN A 55 -3.19 48.99 -17.29
CA ASN A 55 -3.71 48.41 -16.03
C ASN A 55 -3.11 47.02 -15.71
N LEU A 56 -2.55 46.36 -16.72
CA LEU A 56 -1.94 45.07 -16.65
C LEU A 56 -0.55 45.10 -17.32
N PRO A 57 0.43 45.81 -16.73
CA PRO A 57 1.73 46.03 -17.35
C PRO A 57 2.52 44.72 -17.46
N VAL A 58 3.40 44.65 -18.46
CA VAL A 58 4.37 43.54 -18.54
C VAL A 58 5.24 43.57 -17.28
N PRO A 59 5.40 42.47 -16.56
CA PRO A 59 6.27 42.41 -15.40
C PRO A 59 7.67 42.90 -15.77
N ALA A 60 8.11 44.03 -15.19
CA ALA A 60 9.47 44.48 -15.37
C ALA A 60 10.42 43.45 -14.75
N ARG A 61 11.43 43.02 -15.49
CA ARG A 61 12.52 42.25 -14.92
C ARG A 61 13.21 43.12 -13.86
N SER A 62 12.89 42.93 -12.62
CA SER A 62 13.60 43.55 -11.54
C SER A 62 15.06 43.03 -11.58
N GLY A 63 15.99 43.86 -12.03
CA GLY A 63 17.41 43.74 -11.76
C GLY A 63 18.34 43.20 -12.86
N LEU A 64 18.08 43.40 -14.16
CA LEU A 64 19.03 42.99 -15.20
C LEU A 64 19.49 44.08 -16.18
N ASP A 65 19.29 45.34 -15.87
CA ASP A 65 19.87 46.46 -16.65
C ASP A 65 20.78 47.30 -15.78
N SER A 66 21.96 46.78 -15.42
CA SER A 66 23.17 47.57 -15.12
C SER A 66 24.35 46.65 -14.85
N PHE A 67 24.86 45.96 -15.86
CA PHE A 67 26.24 45.52 -15.86
C PHE A 67 27.00 46.33 -16.90
N GLU A 68 27.33 47.57 -16.57
CA GLU A 68 28.50 48.21 -17.11
C GLU A 68 29.73 47.68 -16.38
N VAL A 69 30.65 47.22 -17.18
CA VAL A 69 31.99 46.79 -16.81
C VAL A 69 32.75 47.97 -16.24
N GLN A 70 33.03 47.97 -14.93
CA GLN A 70 34.16 48.77 -14.40
C GLN A 70 35.05 47.91 -13.51
N ALA A 71 36.28 47.82 -13.95
CA ALA A 71 37.38 47.18 -13.30
C ALA A 71 37.85 47.99 -12.08
N SER A 72 38.25 47.21 -11.04
CA SER A 72 39.25 47.55 -10.03
C SER A 72 39.22 48.86 -9.24
N GLN A 73 39.07 48.81 -7.92
CA GLN A 73 40.14 49.12 -6.98
C GLN A 73 39.74 48.92 -5.50
N SER A 74 40.68 48.44 -4.77
CA SER A 74 40.75 48.15 -3.35
C SER A 74 40.49 49.37 -2.43
N SER A 75 39.86 49.20 -1.26
CA SER A 75 40.47 49.55 0.06
C SER A 75 39.49 49.39 1.24
N THR A 76 39.91 48.64 2.21
CA THR A 76 39.94 48.79 3.66
C THR A 76 38.93 49.67 4.42
N GLY A 77 38.35 49.09 5.47
CA GLY A 77 38.08 49.84 6.71
C GLY A 77 36.78 49.57 7.43
N SER A 78 36.77 48.72 8.39
CA SER A 78 36.60 48.93 9.85
C SER A 78 35.18 49.14 10.43
N SER A 79 34.93 48.26 11.43
CA SER A 79 34.24 48.42 12.72
C SER A 79 32.73 48.35 12.84
N ALA A 80 32.36 47.36 13.69
CA ALA A 80 31.07 47.05 14.32
C ALA A 80 30.59 48.16 15.32
N PRO A 81 29.43 48.03 16.06
CA PRO A 81 28.93 46.84 16.73
C PRO A 81 27.39 46.64 16.87
N LEU A 82 26.99 45.39 17.12
CA LEU A 82 25.97 44.83 18.04
C LEU A 82 24.62 45.52 18.31
N THR A 83 23.53 44.79 18.06
CA THR A 83 22.61 44.39 19.16
C THR A 83 21.71 43.22 18.74
N ASN A 84 21.48 42.29 19.65
CA ASN A 84 20.65 41.07 19.60
C ASN A 84 19.17 41.37 19.53
N THR A 85 18.40 40.53 18.82
CA THR A 85 17.13 39.99 19.32
C THR A 85 16.80 38.69 18.61
N ASP A 86 16.32 37.69 19.36
CA ASP A 86 15.94 36.36 19.01
C ASP A 86 14.83 36.27 17.94
N GLY A 87 14.99 35.33 17.03
CA GLY A 87 13.96 34.91 16.08
C GLY A 87 14.48 33.73 15.28
N SER A 88 13.91 32.57 15.49
CA SER A 88 14.23 31.26 14.88
C SER A 88 14.48 31.37 13.36
N ASP A 89 15.71 31.19 12.99
CA ASP A 89 16.23 31.29 11.65
C ASP A 89 15.94 30.00 10.85
N PHE A 90 15.04 30.12 9.91
CA PHE A 90 15.03 29.29 8.72
C PHE A 90 16.24 29.71 7.88
N MET A 91 17.32 28.94 7.95
CA MET A 91 18.52 29.14 7.14
C MET A 91 18.19 28.99 5.66
N THR A 92 17.83 30.07 5.01
CA THR A 92 17.87 30.18 3.55
C THR A 92 19.34 30.20 3.13
N LYS A 93 19.83 29.08 2.62
CA LYS A 93 21.08 29.02 1.88
C LYS A 93 21.02 30.06 0.76
N SER A 94 22.03 30.90 0.67
CA SER A 94 22.22 31.89 -0.39
C SER A 94 21.91 31.29 -1.76
N GLN A 95 20.84 31.76 -2.40
CA GLN A 95 20.48 31.38 -3.77
C GLN A 95 21.54 31.97 -4.70
N SER A 96 22.29 31.09 -5.36
CA SER A 96 23.02 31.45 -6.57
C SER A 96 21.99 31.79 -7.65
N PHE A 97 22.08 32.99 -8.23
CA PHE A 97 21.19 33.49 -9.29
C PHE A 97 21.46 32.83 -10.67
N GLY A 98 21.76 31.54 -10.71
CA GLY A 98 21.92 30.75 -11.93
C GLY A 98 20.74 29.79 -12.13
N PRO A 99 20.53 29.29 -13.34
CA PRO A 99 19.55 28.22 -13.56
C PRO A 99 19.92 27.02 -12.70
N HIS A 100 18.92 26.46 -11.99
CA HIS A 100 19.11 25.23 -11.21
C HIS A 100 19.25 24.04 -12.16
N PHE A 101 20.37 23.34 -12.08
CA PHE A 101 20.58 22.07 -12.76
C PHE A 101 20.36 20.93 -11.79
N ILE A 102 19.68 19.89 -12.23
CA ILE A 102 19.35 18.72 -11.43
C ILE A 102 20.62 17.88 -11.25
N SER A 103 21.06 17.74 -10.01
CA SER A 103 22.17 16.87 -9.62
C SER A 103 21.80 15.37 -9.71
N SER A 104 22.79 14.49 -9.60
CA SER A 104 22.56 13.03 -9.56
C SER A 104 21.65 12.63 -8.39
N SER A 105 21.80 13.26 -7.22
CA SER A 105 20.95 12.97 -6.04
C SER A 105 19.51 13.40 -6.28
N GLU A 106 19.29 14.61 -6.75
CA GLU A 106 17.93 15.12 -7.05
C GLU A 106 17.25 14.33 -8.16
N PHE A 107 18.01 13.89 -9.17
CA PHE A 107 17.45 13.01 -10.20
C PHE A 107 17.05 11.66 -9.63
N ASN A 108 17.84 11.07 -8.73
CA ASN A 108 17.48 9.82 -8.06
C ASN A 108 16.27 10.00 -7.14
N ASP A 109 16.16 11.13 -6.44
CA ASP A 109 15.00 11.46 -5.62
C ASP A 109 13.74 11.58 -6.49
N LEU A 110 13.83 12.30 -7.61
CA LEU A 110 12.72 12.43 -8.57
C LEU A 110 12.27 11.07 -9.11
N VAL A 111 13.22 10.19 -9.45
CA VAL A 111 12.93 8.83 -9.91
C VAL A 111 12.20 8.01 -8.83
N ARG A 112 12.61 8.16 -7.57
CA ARG A 112 11.98 7.50 -6.42
C ARG A 112 10.60 8.04 -6.14
N ASP A 113 10.44 9.35 -6.09
CA ASP A 113 9.18 10.03 -5.74
C ASP A 113 8.09 9.77 -6.78
N LEU A 114 8.49 9.70 -8.06
CA LEU A 114 7.60 9.34 -9.16
C LEU A 114 7.43 7.82 -9.32
N ASN A 115 8.13 7.02 -8.51
CA ASN A 115 8.12 5.55 -8.58
C ASN A 115 8.36 5.04 -10.01
N LEU A 116 9.42 5.55 -10.67
CA LEU A 116 9.68 5.22 -12.05
C LEU A 116 10.38 3.86 -12.19
N SER A 117 9.86 3.05 -13.12
CA SER A 117 10.59 1.87 -13.56
C SER A 117 11.91 2.28 -14.23
N LYS A 118 12.85 1.34 -14.27
CA LYS A 118 14.18 1.52 -14.86
C LYS A 118 14.14 2.17 -16.25
N ASN A 119 13.30 1.64 -17.15
CA ASN A 119 13.14 2.18 -18.50
C ASN A 119 12.57 3.59 -18.50
N LYS A 120 11.58 3.88 -17.64
CA LYS A 120 11.00 5.22 -17.53
C LYS A 120 11.99 6.22 -16.94
N ALA A 121 12.81 5.81 -15.97
CA ALA A 121 13.88 6.63 -15.41
C ALA A 121 14.95 6.98 -16.46
N GLU A 122 15.35 6.01 -17.29
CA GLU A 122 16.28 6.26 -18.41
C GLU A 122 15.68 7.24 -19.44
N ILE A 123 14.39 7.08 -19.77
CA ILE A 123 13.70 8.00 -20.69
C ILE A 123 13.65 9.40 -20.09
N LEU A 124 13.27 9.54 -18.82
CA LEU A 124 13.23 10.82 -18.12
C LEU A 124 14.61 11.49 -18.13
N GLY A 125 15.65 10.77 -17.70
CA GLY A 125 17.02 11.27 -17.68
C GLY A 125 17.50 11.69 -19.07
N SER A 126 17.19 10.92 -20.11
CA SER A 126 17.53 11.27 -21.49
C SER A 126 16.84 12.56 -21.95
N ARG A 127 15.59 12.78 -21.55
CA ARG A 127 14.84 14.02 -21.85
C ARG A 127 15.41 15.21 -21.09
N LEU A 128 15.65 15.06 -19.78
CA LEU A 128 16.25 16.11 -18.96
C LEU A 128 17.62 16.52 -19.49
N LYS A 129 18.44 15.55 -19.92
CA LYS A 129 19.74 15.81 -20.57
C LYS A 129 19.58 16.53 -21.91
N GLN A 130 18.63 16.12 -22.75
CA GLN A 130 18.32 16.77 -24.02
C GLN A 130 17.90 18.24 -23.84
N TRP A 131 17.26 18.55 -22.71
CA TRP A 131 16.81 19.89 -22.38
C TRP A 131 17.85 20.71 -21.60
N ASN A 132 19.05 20.18 -21.39
CA ASN A 132 20.12 20.77 -20.59
C ASN A 132 19.69 21.13 -19.16
N LEU A 133 18.93 20.24 -18.51
CA LEU A 133 18.46 20.42 -17.14
C LEU A 133 19.25 19.62 -16.12
N LEU A 134 20.19 18.77 -16.56
CA LEU A 134 21.05 17.98 -15.66
C LEU A 134 22.41 18.68 -15.49
N GLU A 135 22.98 18.56 -14.29
CA GLU A 135 24.37 18.94 -14.04
C GLU A 135 25.33 18.15 -14.91
N ASP A 136 26.49 18.77 -15.22
CA ASP A 136 27.57 18.07 -15.88
C ASP A 136 28.07 16.90 -15.04
N GLY A 137 28.14 15.72 -15.68
CA GLY A 137 28.57 14.49 -15.00
C GLY A 137 27.44 13.57 -14.54
N VAL A 138 26.18 14.00 -14.57
CA VAL A 138 25.04 13.10 -14.30
C VAL A 138 24.96 11.99 -15.36
N LYS A 139 25.12 10.75 -14.91
CA LYS A 139 25.11 9.57 -15.79
C LYS A 139 23.74 8.91 -15.78
N ILE A 140 23.01 9.02 -16.89
CA ILE A 140 21.69 8.37 -17.05
C ILE A 140 21.83 6.83 -17.00
N THR A 141 22.98 6.30 -17.42
CA THR A 141 23.31 4.87 -17.37
C THR A 141 23.27 4.30 -15.95
N ASP A 142 23.46 5.12 -14.91
CA ASP A 142 23.40 4.70 -13.52
C ASP A 142 22.01 4.16 -13.18
N GLN A 143 20.97 4.70 -13.82
CA GLN A 143 19.60 4.18 -13.69
C GLN A 143 19.46 2.76 -14.26
N ARG A 144 20.26 2.41 -15.25
CA ARG A 144 20.34 1.04 -15.79
C ARG A 144 21.03 0.10 -14.83
N GLU A 145 22.02 0.58 -14.12
CA GLU A 145 22.92 -0.20 -13.27
C GLU A 145 22.60 -0.17 -11.79
N ARG A 146 21.63 0.68 -11.36
CA ARG A 146 21.25 0.87 -9.95
C ARG A 146 20.96 -0.43 -9.18
N HIS A 147 20.58 -1.51 -9.89
CA HIS A 147 20.36 -2.82 -9.27
C HIS A 147 21.66 -3.60 -9.03
N LYS A 148 22.76 -3.22 -9.68
CA LYS A 148 24.04 -3.96 -9.56
C LYS A 148 24.61 -3.87 -8.16
N THR A 149 24.46 -2.73 -7.48
CA THR A 149 24.87 -2.52 -6.11
C THR A 149 24.29 -3.57 -5.17
N PHE A 150 23.00 -3.92 -5.38
CA PHE A 150 22.32 -4.90 -4.56
C PHE A 150 22.41 -6.33 -5.07
N SER A 151 22.83 -6.54 -6.31
CA SER A 151 22.84 -7.88 -6.95
C SER A 151 23.78 -8.86 -6.26
N CYS A 152 24.86 -8.38 -5.63
CA CYS A 152 25.82 -9.20 -4.90
C CYS A 152 25.20 -9.88 -3.65
N PHE A 153 24.15 -9.29 -3.08
CA PHE A 153 23.46 -9.86 -1.93
C PHE A 153 22.43 -10.94 -2.29
N PHE A 154 22.20 -11.15 -3.61
CA PHE A 154 21.21 -12.09 -4.09
C PHE A 154 21.83 -13.21 -4.92
N THR A 155 21.37 -14.42 -4.70
CA THR A 155 21.70 -15.60 -5.51
C THR A 155 20.47 -16.04 -6.30
N LYS A 156 20.70 -16.42 -7.55
CA LYS A 156 19.69 -17.06 -8.38
C LYS A 156 20.07 -18.52 -8.60
N GLU A 157 19.29 -19.42 -8.00
CA GLU A 157 19.51 -20.85 -8.06
C GLU A 157 18.18 -21.62 -8.14
N ALA A 158 18.10 -22.66 -8.95
CA ALA A 158 16.92 -23.50 -9.10
C ALA A 158 15.59 -22.74 -9.33
N GLY A 159 15.66 -21.60 -10.02
CA GLY A 159 14.50 -20.77 -10.31
C GLY A 159 14.02 -19.88 -9.17
N ILE A 160 14.79 -19.78 -8.09
CA ILE A 160 14.58 -18.87 -6.98
C ILE A 160 15.66 -17.79 -7.02
N CYS A 161 15.28 -16.54 -6.84
CA CYS A 161 16.18 -15.44 -6.51
C CYS A 161 16.00 -15.14 -5.02
N TYR A 162 17.06 -15.21 -4.22
CA TYR A 162 16.96 -15.03 -2.77
C TYR A 162 18.18 -14.27 -2.22
N CYS A 163 17.97 -13.55 -1.11
CA CYS A 163 19.02 -12.85 -0.41
C CYS A 163 19.88 -13.84 0.39
N ASN A 164 21.21 -13.82 0.16
CA ASN A 164 22.14 -14.73 0.82
C ASN A 164 22.46 -14.30 2.24
N ILE A 165 22.68 -12.99 2.44
CA ILE A 165 23.15 -12.38 3.68
C ILE A 165 22.29 -11.14 3.94
N VAL A 166 21.29 -11.32 4.79
CA VAL A 166 20.33 -10.24 5.08
C VAL A 166 21.00 -9.08 5.80
N THR A 167 21.92 -9.36 6.73
CA THR A 167 22.66 -8.33 7.48
C THR A 167 23.45 -7.39 6.59
N ASP A 168 24.12 -7.93 5.57
CA ASP A 168 24.94 -7.13 4.66
C ASP A 168 24.06 -6.26 3.76
N LEU A 169 22.90 -6.78 3.32
CA LEU A 169 21.90 -5.99 2.60
C LEU A 169 21.44 -4.79 3.44
N PHE A 170 21.18 -4.99 4.74
CA PHE A 170 20.77 -3.91 5.64
C PHE A 170 21.88 -2.88 5.87
N ASN A 171 23.12 -3.33 5.99
CA ASN A 171 24.28 -2.44 6.09
C ASN A 171 24.42 -1.55 4.85
N GLU A 172 24.25 -2.11 3.66
CA GLU A 172 24.32 -1.38 2.39
C GLU A 172 23.19 -0.34 2.26
N ILE A 173 22.00 -0.67 2.74
CA ILE A 173 20.85 0.25 2.76
C ILE A 173 21.01 1.33 3.84
N GLY A 174 21.91 1.14 4.82
CA GLY A 174 22.12 2.07 5.93
C GLY A 174 21.06 1.97 7.03
N ILE A 175 20.37 0.83 7.15
CA ILE A 175 19.35 0.57 8.17
C ILE A 175 19.92 -0.42 9.19
N PRO A 176 19.93 -0.12 10.50
CA PRO A 176 20.31 -1.09 11.52
C PRO A 176 19.41 -2.32 11.47
N PHE A 177 20.01 -3.52 11.43
CA PHE A 177 19.24 -4.75 11.42
C PHE A 177 19.07 -5.33 12.83
N VAL A 178 17.84 -5.34 13.29
CA VAL A 178 17.42 -6.04 14.51
C VAL A 178 16.29 -6.99 14.13
N ALA A 179 16.52 -8.31 14.19
CA ALA A 179 15.58 -9.31 13.67
C ALA A 179 14.17 -9.21 14.28
N SER A 180 14.06 -8.82 15.57
CA SER A 180 12.78 -8.64 16.28
C SER A 180 11.93 -7.51 15.75
N ASP A 181 12.52 -6.55 15.02
CA ASP A 181 11.81 -5.38 14.49
C ASP A 181 11.15 -5.68 13.14
N TRP A 182 11.36 -6.88 12.64
CA TRP A 182 10.87 -7.33 11.34
C TRP A 182 10.01 -8.58 11.44
N ARG A 183 9.08 -8.72 10.50
CA ARG A 183 8.29 -9.91 10.26
C ARG A 183 8.43 -10.35 8.82
N LEU A 184 8.41 -11.65 8.59
CA LEU A 184 8.49 -12.23 7.27
C LEU A 184 7.08 -12.41 6.70
N PHE A 185 6.76 -11.65 5.67
CA PHE A 185 5.55 -11.82 4.88
C PHE A 185 5.83 -12.82 3.75
N ILE A 186 5.01 -13.87 3.68
CA ILE A 186 5.09 -14.86 2.59
C ILE A 186 3.76 -14.85 1.86
N ASP A 187 3.83 -14.60 0.56
CA ASP A 187 2.66 -14.60 -0.31
C ASP A 187 2.93 -15.41 -1.57
N SER A 188 1.89 -16.02 -2.07
CA SER A 188 1.94 -16.85 -3.24
C SER A 188 0.76 -16.62 -4.16
N SER A 189 1.04 -16.70 -5.44
CA SER A 189 0.03 -16.72 -6.48
C SER A 189 0.16 -17.99 -7.32
N SER A 190 -0.74 -18.17 -8.27
CA SER A 190 -0.61 -19.27 -9.24
C SER A 190 0.67 -19.20 -10.09
N LYS A 191 1.37 -18.06 -10.06
CA LYS A 191 2.52 -17.76 -10.95
C LYS A 191 3.79 -17.39 -10.20
N SER A 192 3.74 -17.09 -8.91
CA SER A 192 4.89 -16.63 -8.15
C SER A 192 4.77 -16.94 -6.67
N LEU A 193 5.92 -17.14 -6.02
CA LEU A 193 6.07 -17.26 -4.58
C LEU A 193 7.12 -16.24 -4.13
N LYS A 194 6.84 -15.47 -3.08
CA LYS A 194 7.70 -14.41 -2.60
C LYS A 194 7.74 -14.35 -1.08
N ALA A 195 8.88 -13.91 -0.59
CA ALA A 195 9.10 -13.62 0.81
C ALA A 195 9.66 -12.20 0.94
N VAL A 196 9.03 -11.39 1.80
CA VAL A 196 9.31 -9.97 1.98
C VAL A 196 9.43 -9.67 3.47
N LEU A 197 10.47 -8.96 3.89
CA LEU A 197 10.52 -8.42 5.24
C LEU A 197 9.68 -7.14 5.32
N LEU A 198 8.81 -7.09 6.33
CA LEU A 198 8.02 -5.93 6.70
C LEU A 198 8.45 -5.44 8.07
N HIS A 199 8.69 -4.15 8.22
CA HIS A 199 9.01 -3.54 9.49
C HIS A 199 7.79 -3.57 10.42
N ASN A 200 7.99 -3.94 11.70
CA ASN A 200 6.96 -3.86 12.71
C ASN A 200 6.69 -2.37 12.99
N GLY A 201 5.45 -1.94 12.80
CA GLY A 201 5.09 -0.51 12.78
C GLY A 201 4.92 0.09 11.39
N ASN A 202 5.45 -0.56 10.33
CA ASN A 202 5.40 -0.09 8.95
C ASN A 202 6.06 1.28 8.72
N GLU A 203 7.04 1.65 9.53
CA GLU A 203 7.79 2.91 9.42
C GLU A 203 8.86 2.85 8.33
N LEU A 204 9.43 1.67 8.10
CA LEU A 204 10.45 1.43 7.10
C LEU A 204 9.87 0.72 5.88
N PRO A 205 10.49 0.86 4.69
CA PRO A 205 10.04 0.21 3.47
C PRO A 205 10.13 -1.32 3.56
N SER A 206 9.28 -2.00 2.81
CA SER A 206 9.33 -3.45 2.65
C SER A 206 10.55 -3.88 1.86
N LEU A 207 11.23 -4.95 2.30
CA LEU A 207 12.45 -5.49 1.68
C LEU A 207 12.20 -6.89 1.11
N PRO A 208 12.25 -7.07 -0.23
CA PRO A 208 12.10 -8.38 -0.82
C PRO A 208 13.33 -9.25 -0.50
N LEU A 209 13.10 -10.44 0.06
CA LEU A 209 14.18 -11.38 0.36
C LEU A 209 14.22 -12.56 -0.61
N ALA A 210 13.07 -13.01 -1.11
CA ALA A 210 13.03 -14.10 -2.09
C ALA A 210 11.86 -13.95 -3.06
N HIS A 211 12.09 -14.37 -4.29
CA HIS A 211 11.07 -14.44 -5.33
C HIS A 211 11.32 -15.59 -6.29
N SER A 212 10.27 -16.28 -6.66
CA SER A 212 10.28 -17.30 -7.71
C SER A 212 9.03 -17.20 -8.57
N VAL A 213 9.20 -17.29 -9.87
CA VAL A 213 8.12 -17.42 -10.86
C VAL A 213 7.96 -18.86 -11.35
N LEU A 214 8.79 -19.78 -10.88
CA LEU A 214 8.79 -21.19 -11.29
C LEU A 214 8.21 -22.10 -10.22
N LEU A 215 8.37 -21.75 -8.95
CA LEU A 215 7.84 -22.52 -7.84
C LEU A 215 6.33 -22.35 -7.73
N LYS A 216 5.64 -23.47 -7.73
CA LYS A 216 4.21 -23.50 -7.41
C LYS A 216 3.99 -23.37 -5.91
N GLU A 217 2.86 -22.83 -5.56
CA GLU A 217 2.40 -22.74 -4.18
C GLU A 217 2.22 -24.13 -3.55
N SER A 218 3.15 -24.54 -2.70
CA SER A 218 3.15 -25.82 -2.01
C SER A 218 3.94 -25.75 -0.70
N TYR A 219 3.74 -26.75 0.18
CA TYR A 219 4.53 -26.90 1.40
C TYR A 219 6.03 -26.97 1.09
N ASP A 220 6.45 -27.79 0.11
CA ASP A 220 7.86 -27.97 -0.24
C ASP A 220 8.48 -26.67 -0.76
N SER A 221 7.75 -25.92 -1.59
CA SER A 221 8.24 -24.65 -2.10
C SER A 221 8.47 -23.62 -0.99
N VAL A 222 7.56 -23.56 -0.01
CA VAL A 222 7.69 -22.66 1.15
C VAL A 222 8.88 -23.10 2.02
N LYS A 223 9.03 -24.41 2.25
CA LYS A 223 10.14 -24.97 3.00
C LYS A 223 11.48 -24.62 2.36
N ILE A 224 11.62 -24.81 1.04
CA ILE A 224 12.84 -24.46 0.30
C ILE A 224 13.18 -22.96 0.45
N ILE A 225 12.20 -22.05 0.32
CA ILE A 225 12.45 -20.61 0.50
C ILE A 225 12.93 -20.32 1.92
N LEU A 226 12.29 -20.86 2.95
CA LEU A 226 12.69 -20.63 4.34
C LEU A 226 14.08 -21.20 4.66
N GLU A 227 14.45 -22.35 4.08
CA GLU A 227 15.79 -22.91 4.17
C GLU A 227 16.84 -22.00 3.51
N LYS A 228 16.56 -21.51 2.28
CA LYS A 228 17.46 -20.58 1.56
C LYS A 228 17.63 -19.25 2.30
N LEU A 229 16.58 -18.76 2.95
CA LEU A 229 16.62 -17.54 3.77
C LEU A 229 17.21 -17.79 5.18
N LYS A 230 17.64 -19.00 5.50
CA LYS A 230 18.17 -19.38 6.82
C LYS A 230 17.24 -18.97 7.97
N TYR A 231 15.95 -19.21 7.78
CA TYR A 231 14.90 -18.81 8.73
C TYR A 231 15.19 -19.22 10.17
N THR A 232 15.82 -20.37 10.39
CA THR A 232 16.18 -20.89 11.71
C THR A 232 17.17 -20.00 12.48
N GLU A 233 17.97 -19.18 11.78
CA GLU A 233 18.92 -18.25 12.39
C GLU A 233 18.20 -16.99 12.89
N TYR A 234 17.22 -16.50 12.12
CA TYR A 234 16.54 -15.23 12.41
C TYR A 234 15.25 -15.39 13.20
N GLN A 235 14.52 -16.48 12.98
CA GLN A 235 13.24 -16.81 13.63
C GLN A 235 12.20 -15.68 13.59
N TRP A 236 12.13 -14.93 12.49
CA TRP A 236 11.15 -13.87 12.34
C TRP A 236 9.72 -14.34 12.60
N PRO A 237 8.85 -13.52 13.22
CA PRO A 237 7.42 -13.74 13.13
C PRO A 237 6.99 -13.81 11.67
N VAL A 238 6.09 -14.73 11.33
CA VAL A 238 5.65 -14.96 9.95
C VAL A 238 4.20 -14.54 9.80
N ILE A 239 3.91 -13.84 8.73
CA ILE A 239 2.54 -13.43 8.36
C ILE A 239 2.26 -13.81 6.91
N GLY A 240 1.05 -14.23 6.64
CA GLY A 240 0.56 -14.59 5.31
C GLY A 240 -0.92 -14.89 5.34
N ASP A 241 -1.50 -15.23 4.21
CA ASP A 241 -2.90 -15.65 4.18
C ASP A 241 -3.09 -17.02 4.90
N PHE A 242 -4.34 -17.39 5.20
CA PHE A 242 -4.62 -18.64 5.94
C PHE A 242 -4.27 -19.91 5.14
N LYS A 243 -4.12 -19.83 3.84
CA LYS A 243 -3.63 -20.93 3.03
C LYS A 243 -2.12 -21.10 3.22
N MET A 244 -1.39 -19.97 3.26
CA MET A 244 0.04 -19.94 3.58
C MET A 244 0.29 -20.45 4.99
N VAL A 245 -0.51 -20.03 5.97
CA VAL A 245 -0.45 -20.58 7.34
C VAL A 245 -0.63 -22.11 7.33
N GLY A 246 -1.56 -22.62 6.49
CA GLY A 246 -1.71 -24.06 6.31
C GLY A 246 -0.44 -24.75 5.80
N PHE A 247 0.29 -24.17 4.86
CA PHE A 247 1.58 -24.73 4.41
C PHE A 247 2.65 -24.65 5.49
N LEU A 248 2.78 -23.49 6.16
CA LEU A 248 3.75 -23.32 7.25
C LEU A 248 3.56 -24.32 8.38
N MET A 249 2.31 -24.70 8.65
CA MET A 249 1.93 -25.67 9.68
C MET A 249 1.82 -27.11 9.17
N GLY A 250 2.22 -27.39 7.93
CA GLY A 250 2.16 -28.72 7.35
C GLY A 250 0.73 -29.28 7.24
N MET A 251 -0.28 -28.43 7.18
CA MET A 251 -1.69 -28.82 7.18
C MET A 251 -2.24 -28.95 5.76
N GLN A 252 -3.24 -29.81 5.62
CA GLN A 252 -3.97 -29.96 4.36
C GLN A 252 -4.73 -28.69 4.01
N GLY A 253 -4.51 -28.17 2.79
CA GLY A 253 -5.26 -27.05 2.24
C GLY A 253 -6.70 -27.41 1.83
N GLY A 254 -7.49 -26.37 1.54
CA GLY A 254 -8.88 -26.52 1.08
C GLY A 254 -9.90 -26.62 2.22
N TYR A 255 -11.09 -27.19 1.92
CA TYR A 255 -12.20 -27.33 2.88
C TYR A 255 -11.99 -28.55 3.79
N THR A 256 -11.13 -28.41 4.77
CA THR A 256 -10.81 -29.46 5.73
C THR A 256 -11.68 -29.37 6.99
N LYS A 257 -11.79 -30.48 7.72
CA LYS A 257 -12.60 -30.52 8.94
C LYS A 257 -12.00 -29.67 10.06
N TYR A 258 -10.67 -29.71 10.24
CA TYR A 258 -9.94 -29.02 11.31
C TYR A 258 -8.93 -28.01 10.76
N PRO A 259 -9.37 -26.89 10.17
CA PRO A 259 -8.45 -25.96 9.49
C PRO A 259 -7.68 -25.03 10.43
N CYS A 260 -8.07 -24.91 11.70
CA CYS A 260 -7.41 -24.02 12.65
C CYS A 260 -6.08 -24.61 13.10
N HIS A 261 -5.03 -23.80 13.10
CA HIS A 261 -3.70 -24.20 13.57
C HIS A 261 -3.55 -24.08 15.09
N LEU A 262 -4.50 -23.44 15.77
CA LEU A 262 -4.49 -23.24 17.23
C LEU A 262 -5.38 -24.24 17.97
N CYS A 263 -6.45 -24.70 17.34
CA CYS A 263 -7.39 -25.61 17.98
C CYS A 263 -7.99 -26.65 17.01
N LEU A 264 -8.78 -27.56 17.51
CA LEU A 264 -9.50 -28.60 16.76
C LEU A 264 -10.92 -28.12 16.40
N TRP A 265 -11.07 -26.87 15.95
CA TRP A 265 -12.34 -26.35 15.46
C TRP A 265 -12.86 -27.18 14.30
N ASP A 266 -14.07 -27.74 14.48
CA ASP A 266 -14.74 -28.49 13.43
C ASP A 266 -15.51 -27.58 12.49
N SER A 267 -14.95 -27.30 11.31
CA SER A 267 -15.54 -26.41 10.30
C SER A 267 -16.87 -26.91 9.71
N ARG A 268 -17.29 -28.14 10.05
CA ARG A 268 -18.51 -28.78 9.55
C ARG A 268 -19.63 -28.79 10.59
N ALA A 269 -19.35 -28.40 11.82
CA ALA A 269 -20.30 -28.38 12.93
C ALA A 269 -21.14 -27.08 12.95
N ASP A 270 -21.75 -26.73 11.82
CA ASP A 270 -22.42 -25.42 11.61
C ASP A 270 -23.41 -25.04 12.71
N SER A 271 -24.14 -26.01 13.28
CA SER A 271 -25.18 -25.77 14.31
C SER A 271 -24.64 -25.21 15.63
N VAL A 272 -23.35 -25.46 15.95
CA VAL A 272 -22.74 -25.02 17.21
C VAL A 272 -21.73 -23.89 17.06
N HIS A 273 -21.41 -23.47 15.84
CA HIS A 273 -20.32 -22.52 15.57
C HIS A 273 -20.43 -21.21 16.34
N TYR A 274 -21.63 -20.62 16.43
CA TYR A 274 -21.85 -19.37 17.17
C TYR A 274 -22.15 -19.57 18.67
N GLN A 275 -22.25 -20.84 19.11
CA GLN A 275 -22.56 -21.19 20.50
C GLN A 275 -21.30 -21.63 21.24
N GLN A 276 -20.47 -22.42 20.56
CA GLN A 276 -19.25 -22.99 21.11
C GLN A 276 -18.04 -22.11 20.80
N ARG A 277 -17.57 -21.38 21.81
CA ARG A 277 -16.39 -20.52 21.69
C ARG A 277 -15.08 -21.31 21.90
N LYS A 278 -15.08 -22.26 22.85
CA LYS A 278 -13.88 -23.05 23.20
C LYS A 278 -13.89 -24.40 22.49
N TRP A 279 -12.81 -24.66 21.78
CA TRP A 279 -12.53 -25.92 21.11
C TRP A 279 -11.28 -26.52 21.73
N PRO A 280 -11.07 -27.87 21.68
CA PRO A 280 -9.84 -28.49 22.18
C PRO A 280 -8.61 -27.84 21.51
N ASP A 281 -7.60 -27.49 22.29
CA ASP A 281 -6.38 -26.90 21.78
C ASP A 281 -5.64 -27.91 20.88
N ARG A 282 -4.99 -27.42 19.85
CA ARG A 282 -4.11 -28.21 19.01
C ARG A 282 -2.71 -28.26 19.65
N VAL A 283 -2.51 -29.21 20.52
CA VAL A 283 -1.24 -29.39 21.25
C VAL A 283 -0.16 -29.99 20.36
N GLU A 284 -0.57 -30.85 19.40
CA GLU A 284 0.34 -31.64 18.57
C GLU A 284 -0.01 -31.51 17.07
N PHE A 285 1.03 -31.55 16.25
CA PHE A 285 0.92 -31.64 14.78
C PHE A 285 1.33 -33.04 14.32
N GLN A 286 0.55 -34.04 14.71
CA GLN A 286 0.82 -35.44 14.35
C GLN A 286 0.40 -35.73 12.93
N ILE A 287 1.35 -36.15 12.07
CA ILE A 287 1.10 -36.52 10.68
C ILE A 287 0.01 -37.61 10.59
N GLY A 288 -0.96 -37.39 9.69
CA GLY A 288 -2.11 -38.30 9.49
C GLY A 288 -3.30 -38.02 10.40
N LYS A 289 -3.18 -37.14 11.42
CA LYS A 289 -4.28 -36.76 12.31
C LYS A 289 -4.69 -35.30 12.10
N HIS A 290 -5.96 -34.98 12.27
CA HIS A 290 -6.53 -33.63 12.29
C HIS A 290 -6.06 -32.72 11.13
N ASN A 291 -5.98 -33.30 9.93
CA ASN A 291 -5.56 -32.59 8.69
C ASN A 291 -4.05 -32.26 8.61
N VAL A 292 -3.21 -32.79 9.49
CA VAL A 292 -1.75 -32.61 9.39
C VAL A 292 -1.20 -33.62 8.38
N LYS A 293 -0.41 -33.12 7.40
CA LYS A 293 0.24 -33.93 6.36
C LYS A 293 1.75 -33.97 6.49
N SER A 294 2.33 -32.92 7.05
CA SER A 294 3.77 -32.74 7.18
C SER A 294 4.08 -32.07 8.52
N GLU A 295 5.33 -32.07 8.93
CA GLU A 295 5.77 -31.36 10.12
C GLU A 295 5.64 -29.83 9.92
N PRO A 296 5.32 -29.06 10.97
CA PRO A 296 5.36 -27.61 10.89
C PRO A 296 6.77 -27.10 10.50
N ILE A 297 6.84 -26.16 9.56
CA ILE A 297 8.10 -25.54 9.15
C ILE A 297 8.52 -24.46 10.15
N VAL A 298 7.53 -23.80 10.76
CA VAL A 298 7.72 -22.74 11.77
C VAL A 298 6.96 -23.08 13.04
N LYS A 299 7.35 -22.47 14.17
CA LYS A 299 6.63 -22.65 15.42
C LYS A 299 5.23 -22.00 15.31
N PRO A 300 4.15 -22.62 15.84
CA PRO A 300 2.80 -22.04 15.82
C PRO A 300 2.75 -20.62 16.38
N GLN A 301 3.51 -20.35 17.44
CA GLN A 301 3.58 -19.05 18.12
C GLN A 301 4.27 -17.96 17.29
N SER A 302 5.00 -18.35 16.24
CA SER A 302 5.61 -17.38 15.31
C SER A 302 4.63 -16.86 14.26
N ILE A 303 3.41 -17.44 14.16
CA ILE A 303 2.40 -17.01 13.18
C ILE A 303 1.68 -15.76 13.70
N LEU A 304 1.69 -14.72 12.92
CA LEU A 304 0.92 -13.50 13.18
C LEU A 304 -0.44 -13.54 12.48
N MET A 305 -1.46 -13.01 13.17
CA MET A 305 -2.80 -12.90 12.60
C MET A 305 -2.84 -11.83 11.51
N PRO A 306 -3.30 -12.15 10.28
CA PRO A 306 -3.31 -11.21 9.16
C PRO A 306 -4.57 -10.33 9.16
N PRO A 307 -4.51 -9.05 9.61
CA PRO A 307 -5.69 -8.20 9.78
C PRO A 307 -6.40 -7.88 8.46
N LEU A 308 -5.66 -7.67 7.37
CA LEU A 308 -6.26 -7.48 6.05
C LEU A 308 -7.07 -8.70 5.63
N HIS A 309 -6.48 -9.90 5.74
CA HIS A 309 -7.15 -11.14 5.36
C HIS A 309 -8.34 -11.47 6.26
N ILE A 310 -8.30 -11.09 7.56
CA ILE A 310 -9.47 -11.15 8.45
C ILE A 310 -10.56 -10.21 7.89
N LYS A 311 -10.24 -8.94 7.64
CA LYS A 311 -11.17 -7.94 7.07
C LYS A 311 -11.80 -8.40 5.75
N LEU A 312 -11.00 -8.95 4.83
CA LEU A 312 -11.48 -9.57 3.59
C LEU A 312 -12.45 -10.73 3.85
N GLY A 313 -12.17 -11.54 4.87
CA GLY A 313 -13.03 -12.65 5.26
C GLY A 313 -14.36 -12.23 5.84
N LEU A 314 -14.38 -11.18 6.66
CA LEU A 314 -15.60 -10.59 7.21
C LEU A 314 -16.48 -10.03 6.10
N MET A 315 -15.91 -9.22 5.20
CA MET A 315 -16.62 -8.69 4.03
C MET A 315 -17.19 -9.81 3.16
N LYS A 316 -16.41 -10.86 2.96
CA LYS A 316 -16.87 -12.05 2.19
C LYS A 316 -18.12 -12.69 2.79
N GLN A 317 -18.13 -12.91 4.10
CA GLN A 317 -19.27 -13.53 4.77
C GLN A 317 -20.49 -12.60 4.77
N PHE A 318 -20.27 -11.32 5.02
CA PHE A 318 -21.32 -10.30 4.98
C PHE A 318 -22.00 -10.26 3.59
N VAL A 319 -21.23 -10.10 2.51
CA VAL A 319 -21.80 -10.02 1.15
C VAL A 319 -22.50 -11.32 0.72
N LYS A 320 -21.96 -12.46 1.12
CA LYS A 320 -22.59 -13.76 0.83
C LYS A 320 -23.92 -13.99 1.56
N ALA A 321 -24.15 -13.28 2.65
CA ALA A 321 -25.40 -13.32 3.40
C ALA A 321 -26.41 -12.25 2.98
N LEU A 322 -26.00 -11.26 2.14
CA LEU A 322 -26.94 -10.33 1.51
C LEU A 322 -27.88 -11.08 0.57
N ASP A 323 -29.14 -10.62 0.54
CA ASP A 323 -30.08 -11.08 -0.47
C ASP A 323 -29.65 -10.58 -1.86
N PRO A 324 -29.37 -11.49 -2.83
CA PRO A 324 -28.97 -11.10 -4.19
C PRO A 324 -29.97 -10.21 -4.93
N SER A 325 -31.25 -10.21 -4.52
CA SER A 325 -32.30 -9.35 -5.06
C SER A 325 -32.44 -8.02 -4.33
N SER A 326 -31.67 -7.78 -3.25
CA SER A 326 -31.75 -6.56 -2.46
C SER A 326 -31.15 -5.36 -3.19
N LYS A 327 -31.70 -4.15 -2.87
CA LYS A 327 -31.12 -2.88 -3.35
C LYS A 327 -29.66 -2.68 -2.90
N ALA A 328 -29.29 -3.21 -1.75
CA ALA A 328 -27.92 -3.18 -1.25
C ALA A 328 -26.98 -4.00 -2.12
N PHE A 329 -27.38 -5.19 -2.54
CA PHE A 329 -26.59 -6.03 -3.45
C PHE A 329 -26.48 -5.39 -4.84
N GLU A 330 -27.57 -4.84 -5.37
CA GLU A 330 -27.58 -4.11 -6.63
C GLU A 330 -26.66 -2.89 -6.60
N TYR A 331 -26.66 -2.15 -5.47
CA TYR A 331 -25.76 -1.03 -5.25
C TYR A 331 -24.28 -1.45 -5.35
N ILE A 332 -23.87 -2.53 -4.67
CA ILE A 332 -22.48 -3.03 -4.76
C ILE A 332 -22.13 -3.39 -6.20
N ARG A 333 -23.04 -4.01 -6.93
CA ARG A 333 -22.85 -4.37 -8.34
C ARG A 333 -22.62 -3.13 -9.22
N GLY A 334 -23.39 -2.08 -9.03
CA GLY A 334 -23.23 -0.80 -9.72
C GLY A 334 -21.99 -0.02 -9.29
N PHE A 335 -21.62 -0.13 -8.00
CA PHE A 335 -20.49 0.58 -7.42
C PHE A 335 -19.13 0.05 -7.89
N PHE A 336 -19.06 -1.25 -8.25
CA PHE A 336 -17.84 -1.89 -8.78
C PHE A 336 -18.07 -2.51 -10.16
N PRO A 337 -18.30 -1.72 -11.22
CA PRO A 337 -18.65 -2.23 -12.55
C PRO A 337 -17.54 -3.05 -13.21
N LYS A 338 -16.30 -2.97 -12.70
CA LYS A 338 -15.15 -3.77 -13.19
C LYS A 338 -15.09 -5.17 -12.56
N LEU A 339 -15.85 -5.44 -11.49
CA LEU A 339 -15.92 -6.76 -10.90
C LEU A 339 -16.96 -7.62 -11.63
N SER A 340 -16.58 -8.87 -11.92
CA SER A 340 -17.56 -9.82 -12.44
C SER A 340 -18.61 -10.15 -11.39
N GLU A 341 -19.83 -10.44 -11.82
CA GLU A 341 -20.94 -10.80 -10.92
C GLU A 341 -20.58 -12.00 -10.03
N ALA A 342 -19.85 -12.98 -10.57
CA ALA A 342 -19.37 -14.13 -9.81
C ALA A 342 -18.46 -13.74 -8.64
N LYS A 343 -17.58 -12.74 -8.84
CA LYS A 343 -16.72 -12.22 -7.76
C LYS A 343 -17.56 -11.50 -6.71
N ILE A 344 -18.54 -10.70 -7.12
CA ILE A 344 -19.42 -9.97 -6.18
C ILE A 344 -20.25 -10.98 -5.38
N LYS A 345 -20.93 -11.94 -6.02
CA LYS A 345 -21.67 -13.02 -5.32
C LYS A 345 -20.77 -13.86 -4.42
N GLY A 346 -19.52 -14.05 -4.81
CA GLY A 346 -18.51 -14.73 -4.00
C GLY A 346 -17.98 -13.90 -2.83
N GLY A 347 -18.34 -12.61 -2.73
CA GLY A 347 -17.82 -11.69 -1.72
C GLY A 347 -16.31 -11.44 -1.85
N ILE A 348 -15.79 -11.44 -3.08
CA ILE A 348 -14.36 -11.29 -3.38
C ILE A 348 -14.07 -9.82 -3.67
N PHE A 349 -13.48 -9.14 -2.69
CA PHE A 349 -13.09 -7.74 -2.74
C PHE A 349 -11.64 -7.56 -2.32
N VAL A 350 -11.03 -6.45 -2.69
CA VAL A 350 -9.70 -6.03 -2.23
C VAL A 350 -9.83 -4.92 -1.17
N GLY A 351 -8.77 -4.70 -0.39
CA GLY A 351 -8.75 -3.74 0.71
C GLY A 351 -9.30 -2.34 0.36
N PRO A 352 -8.83 -1.69 -0.74
CA PRO A 352 -9.36 -0.40 -1.18
C PRO A 352 -10.86 -0.40 -1.47
N GLN A 353 -11.40 -1.47 -2.06
CA GLN A 353 -12.84 -1.59 -2.35
C GLN A 353 -13.67 -1.68 -1.07
N ILE A 354 -13.19 -2.43 -0.06
CA ILE A 354 -13.84 -2.50 1.24
C ILE A 354 -13.83 -1.13 1.91
N LYS A 355 -12.68 -0.44 1.92
CA LYS A 355 -12.56 0.92 2.47
C LYS A 355 -13.51 1.90 1.78
N GLN A 356 -13.65 1.79 0.46
CA GLN A 356 -14.58 2.62 -0.33
C GLN A 356 -16.03 2.32 0.03
N THR A 357 -16.42 1.04 0.18
CA THR A 357 -17.77 0.64 0.59
C THR A 357 -18.08 1.11 2.00
N MET A 358 -17.13 1.01 2.94
CA MET A 358 -17.30 1.46 4.32
C MET A 358 -17.53 2.96 4.45
N LYS A 359 -17.00 3.76 3.53
CA LYS A 359 -17.23 5.21 3.45
C LYS A 359 -18.56 5.58 2.81
N SER A 360 -19.23 4.64 2.12
CA SER A 360 -20.49 4.92 1.44
C SER A 360 -21.65 4.99 2.43
N TYR A 361 -22.21 6.20 2.57
CA TYR A 361 -23.43 6.42 3.35
C TYR A 361 -24.66 5.82 2.65
N ASP A 362 -24.73 5.92 1.33
CA ASP A 362 -25.86 5.42 0.54
C ASP A 362 -25.97 3.89 0.62
N PHE A 363 -24.84 3.19 0.63
CA PHE A 363 -24.85 1.74 0.86
C PHE A 363 -25.52 1.40 2.21
N THR A 364 -25.14 2.12 3.28
CA THR A 364 -25.67 1.87 4.62
C THR A 364 -27.19 2.12 4.72
N LYS A 365 -27.73 3.06 3.93
CA LYS A 365 -29.17 3.34 3.89
C LYS A 365 -29.99 2.24 3.21
N LEU A 366 -29.39 1.51 2.29
CA LEU A 366 -30.06 0.46 1.52
C LEU A 366 -30.13 -0.87 2.26
N LEU A 367 -29.43 -1.00 3.38
CA LEU A 367 -29.42 -2.20 4.21
C LEU A 367 -30.72 -2.35 5.00
N ASN A 368 -31.23 -3.56 5.07
CA ASN A 368 -32.43 -3.89 5.83
C ASN A 368 -32.13 -3.99 7.35
N ALA A 369 -33.18 -4.26 8.15
CA ALA A 369 -33.10 -4.31 9.61
C ALA A 369 -32.14 -5.39 10.17
N ARG A 370 -31.83 -6.46 9.42
CA ARG A 370 -30.86 -7.49 9.82
C ARG A 370 -29.46 -7.19 9.30
N GLU A 371 -29.35 -6.61 8.12
CA GLU A 371 -28.08 -6.31 7.44
C GLU A 371 -27.39 -5.10 8.06
N LYS A 372 -28.15 -4.06 8.43
CA LYS A 372 -27.59 -2.81 8.94
C LYS A 372 -26.81 -2.98 10.25
N PRO A 373 -27.32 -3.67 11.30
CA PRO A 373 -26.54 -3.92 12.51
C PRO A 373 -25.25 -4.74 12.24
N ALA A 374 -25.32 -5.71 11.32
CA ALA A 374 -24.16 -6.51 10.94
C ALA A 374 -23.08 -5.64 10.25
N TRP A 375 -23.50 -4.72 9.38
CA TRP A 375 -22.61 -3.78 8.72
C TRP A 375 -21.96 -2.78 9.68
N GLU A 376 -22.76 -2.17 10.53
CA GLU A 376 -22.28 -1.18 11.50
C GLU A 376 -21.33 -1.80 12.53
N SER A 377 -21.63 -3.00 13.03
CA SER A 377 -20.74 -3.72 13.93
C SER A 377 -19.46 -4.18 13.24
N PHE A 378 -19.52 -4.58 11.97
CA PHE A 378 -18.32 -4.88 11.18
C PHE A 378 -17.42 -3.64 11.04
N LYS A 379 -17.98 -2.47 10.72
CA LYS A 379 -17.22 -1.21 10.68
C LYS A 379 -16.56 -0.92 12.04
N ALA A 380 -17.33 -1.05 13.13
CA ALA A 380 -16.81 -0.83 14.47
C ALA A 380 -15.63 -1.76 14.83
N VAL A 381 -15.65 -3.03 14.39
CA VAL A 381 -14.51 -3.97 14.57
C VAL A 381 -13.33 -3.57 13.71
N VAL A 382 -13.53 -3.11 12.47
CA VAL A 382 -12.44 -2.65 11.61
C VAL A 382 -11.75 -1.43 12.21
N ASP A 383 -12.53 -0.48 12.71
CA ASP A 383 -12.02 0.79 13.27
C ASP A 383 -11.43 0.61 14.68
N GLY A 384 -12.06 -0.22 15.51
CA GLY A 384 -11.74 -0.36 16.94
C GLY A 384 -10.84 -1.57 17.27
N PHE A 385 -10.54 -2.47 16.32
CA PHE A 385 -9.73 -3.66 16.59
C PHE A 385 -8.74 -4.03 15.49
N LEU A 386 -9.11 -3.96 14.20
CA LEU A 386 -8.25 -4.40 13.10
C LEU A 386 -7.34 -3.28 12.55
N GLY A 387 -7.38 -2.09 13.13
CA GLY A 387 -6.57 -0.92 12.75
C GLY A 387 -5.38 -0.67 13.69
N ASN A 388 -4.92 0.58 13.69
CA ASN A 388 -3.78 1.03 14.50
C ASN A 388 -4.11 1.16 15.99
N HIS A 389 -5.38 1.12 16.35
CA HIS A 389 -5.84 1.27 17.72
C HIS A 389 -6.71 0.10 18.13
N ARG A 390 -6.48 -0.38 19.34
CA ARG A 390 -7.34 -1.37 20.01
C ARG A 390 -8.14 -0.63 21.08
N THR A 391 -9.46 -0.57 20.90
CA THR A 391 -10.33 0.06 21.92
C THR A 391 -10.43 -0.83 23.17
N ILE A 392 -10.63 -0.21 24.34
CA ILE A 392 -10.74 -0.93 25.61
C ILE A 392 -11.87 -1.98 25.56
N ASN A 393 -12.97 -1.67 24.89
CA ASN A 393 -14.14 -2.53 24.76
C ASN A 393 -14.14 -3.41 23.50
N TYR A 394 -12.95 -3.72 22.91
CA TYR A 394 -12.85 -4.50 21.67
C TYR A 394 -13.55 -5.87 21.74
N THR A 395 -13.54 -6.52 22.90
CA THR A 395 -14.21 -7.82 23.09
C THR A 395 -15.73 -7.68 22.95
N GLU A 396 -16.30 -6.58 23.44
CA GLU A 396 -17.72 -6.27 23.29
C GLU A 396 -18.07 -5.96 21.84
N LEU A 397 -17.24 -5.16 21.14
CA LEU A 397 -17.42 -4.85 19.71
C LEU A 397 -17.45 -6.13 18.88
N ILE A 398 -16.50 -7.04 19.11
CA ILE A 398 -16.44 -8.33 18.41
C ILE A 398 -17.65 -9.19 18.76
N GLY A 399 -18.05 -9.23 20.03
CA GLY A 399 -19.25 -9.96 20.47
C GLY A 399 -20.51 -9.47 19.75
N LYS A 400 -20.71 -8.14 19.68
CA LYS A 400 -21.84 -7.52 18.94
C LYS A 400 -21.81 -7.85 17.45
N MET A 401 -20.62 -7.85 16.83
CA MET A 401 -20.47 -8.23 15.43
C MET A 401 -20.85 -9.69 15.20
N LEU A 402 -20.34 -10.59 16.03
CA LEU A 402 -20.64 -12.03 15.91
C LEU A 402 -22.13 -12.31 16.05
N GLU A 403 -22.80 -11.68 17.01
CA GLU A 403 -24.25 -11.83 17.19
C GLU A 403 -25.02 -11.26 15.98
N SER A 404 -24.67 -10.09 15.49
CA SER A 404 -25.29 -9.49 14.31
C SER A 404 -25.08 -10.34 13.05
N PHE A 405 -23.88 -10.92 12.89
CA PHE A 405 -23.57 -11.83 11.80
C PHE A 405 -24.38 -13.13 11.88
N LYS A 406 -24.56 -13.66 13.09
CA LYS A 406 -25.43 -14.82 13.34
C LYS A 406 -26.87 -14.53 12.94
N VAL A 407 -27.43 -13.37 13.37
CA VAL A 407 -28.81 -12.93 13.06
C VAL A 407 -28.98 -12.71 11.55
N MET A 408 -27.98 -12.18 10.87
CA MET A 408 -27.97 -12.00 9.42
C MET A 408 -27.84 -13.32 8.65
N GLY A 409 -27.40 -14.41 9.30
CA GLY A 409 -27.19 -15.72 8.66
C GLY A 409 -25.82 -15.87 8.02
N CYS A 410 -24.83 -15.09 8.43
CA CYS A 410 -23.45 -15.27 7.99
C CYS A 410 -22.89 -16.61 8.48
N ARG A 411 -22.25 -17.36 7.61
CA ARG A 411 -21.59 -18.61 8.01
C ARG A 411 -20.30 -18.34 8.78
N MET A 412 -20.04 -19.13 9.82
CA MET A 412 -18.76 -19.10 10.52
C MET A 412 -17.67 -19.58 9.58
N SER A 413 -16.78 -18.68 9.17
CA SER A 413 -15.58 -19.03 8.43
C SER A 413 -14.40 -19.18 9.36
N HIS A 414 -13.30 -19.77 8.91
CA HIS A 414 -12.05 -19.86 9.69
C HIS A 414 -11.60 -18.46 10.20
N LYS A 415 -11.74 -17.42 9.40
CA LYS A 415 -11.39 -16.04 9.77
C LYS A 415 -12.31 -15.47 10.88
N LEU A 416 -13.61 -15.76 10.82
CA LEU A 416 -14.56 -15.43 11.89
C LEU A 416 -14.28 -16.24 13.15
N HIS A 417 -13.93 -17.53 12.99
CA HIS A 417 -13.54 -18.40 14.11
C HIS A 417 -12.33 -17.84 14.87
N MET A 418 -11.34 -17.27 14.16
CA MET A 418 -10.19 -16.64 14.83
C MET A 418 -10.64 -15.49 15.75
N LEU A 419 -11.54 -14.62 15.29
CA LEU A 419 -12.13 -13.57 16.12
C LEU A 419 -13.04 -14.10 17.23
N HIS A 420 -13.68 -15.24 17.03
CA HIS A 420 -14.57 -15.82 18.02
C HIS A 420 -13.81 -16.52 19.15
N SER A 421 -12.72 -17.23 18.83
CA SER A 421 -12.10 -18.19 19.74
C SER A 421 -10.67 -17.83 20.17
N HIS A 422 -9.95 -16.98 19.42
CA HIS A 422 -8.52 -16.75 19.58
C HIS A 422 -8.15 -15.27 19.62
N LEU A 423 -8.90 -14.46 20.38
CA LEU A 423 -8.64 -13.02 20.48
C LEU A 423 -7.28 -12.69 21.10
N ASP A 424 -6.78 -13.57 21.98
CA ASP A 424 -5.52 -13.38 22.68
C ASP A 424 -4.30 -13.52 21.76
N GLU A 425 -4.48 -14.11 20.57
CA GLU A 425 -3.43 -14.27 19.56
C GLU A 425 -3.23 -13.01 18.69
N PHE A 426 -4.12 -12.02 18.84
CA PHE A 426 -4.02 -10.77 18.08
C PHE A 426 -3.17 -9.75 18.82
N LYS A 427 -2.25 -9.10 18.09
CA LYS A 427 -1.43 -8.01 18.62
C LYS A 427 -2.29 -6.79 19.01
N ASP A 428 -1.80 -5.97 19.93
CA ASP A 428 -2.53 -4.78 20.39
C ASP A 428 -2.70 -3.71 19.31
N ASN A 429 -1.70 -3.57 18.44
CA ASN A 429 -1.76 -2.71 17.26
C ASN A 429 -1.72 -3.57 16.00
N MET A 430 -2.89 -3.97 15.50
CA MET A 430 -3.00 -4.81 14.30
C MET A 430 -2.55 -4.08 13.03
N GLY A 431 -2.68 -2.75 12.98
CA GLY A 431 -2.21 -1.96 11.86
C GLY A 431 -0.69 -1.96 11.71
N ALA A 432 0.04 -1.95 12.84
CA ALA A 432 1.50 -2.04 12.87
C ALA A 432 2.02 -3.38 12.30
N TYR A 433 1.19 -4.42 12.36
CA TYR A 433 1.51 -5.75 11.84
C TYR A 433 0.73 -6.10 10.58
N SER A 434 0.12 -5.10 9.91
CA SER A 434 -0.66 -5.34 8.70
C SER A 434 0.21 -5.83 7.54
N GLU A 435 -0.32 -6.76 6.76
CA GLU A 435 0.27 -7.28 5.53
C GLU A 435 -0.03 -6.41 4.29
N GLU A 436 -0.73 -5.29 4.46
CA GLU A 436 -1.10 -4.40 3.34
C GLU A 436 0.10 -3.89 2.54
N GLN A 437 1.25 -3.64 3.20
CA GLN A 437 2.51 -3.28 2.52
C GLN A 437 3.02 -4.41 1.62
N GLY A 438 2.98 -5.65 2.10
CA GLY A 438 3.41 -6.82 1.34
C GLY A 438 2.51 -7.11 0.14
N GLU A 439 1.20 -6.93 0.30
CA GLU A 439 0.23 -7.04 -0.79
C GLU A 439 0.43 -5.93 -1.85
N ARG A 440 0.74 -4.72 -1.43
CA ARG A 440 1.07 -3.61 -2.34
C ARG A 440 2.33 -3.92 -3.15
N PHE A 441 3.37 -4.45 -2.51
CA PHE A 441 4.59 -4.88 -3.20
C PHE A 441 4.31 -5.90 -4.32
N HIS A 442 3.25 -6.70 -4.18
CA HIS A 442 2.82 -7.59 -5.26
C HIS A 442 2.40 -6.85 -6.53
N GLN A 443 1.72 -5.73 -6.39
CA GLN A 443 1.30 -4.90 -7.52
C GLN A 443 2.52 -4.23 -8.16
N ASP A 444 3.44 -3.71 -7.35
CA ASP A 444 4.66 -3.05 -7.81
C ASP A 444 5.55 -4.00 -8.62
N VAL A 445 5.68 -5.28 -8.22
CA VAL A 445 6.46 -6.30 -8.96
C VAL A 445 5.78 -6.73 -10.26
N MET A 446 4.45 -6.63 -10.37
CA MET A 446 3.73 -6.98 -11.59
C MET A 446 3.84 -5.91 -12.67
N ASP A 447 4.21 -4.69 -12.31
CA ASP A 447 4.41 -3.55 -13.22
C ASP A 447 5.86 -3.45 -13.76
N PHE A 448 6.76 -4.30 -13.28
CA PHE A 448 8.16 -4.48 -13.72
C PHE A 448 8.36 -5.74 -14.55
#